data_0ded97922b2da982746f7199df17e6ee
#
_entry.id   0ded97922b2da982746f7199df17e6ee
#
_cell.length_a   1.000
_cell.length_b   1.000
_cell.length_c   1.000
_cell.angle_alpha   90.00
_cell.angle_beta   90.00
_cell.angle_gamma   90.00
#
_symmetry.space_group_name_H-M   'P 1'
#
loop_
_entity.id
_entity.type
_entity.pdbx_description
1 polymer ?
#
loop_
_entity_poly.entity_id
_entity_poly.type
_entity_poly.pdbx_seq_one_letter_code
_entity_poly.pdbx_strand_id
1 'polypeptide(L)'
;MAQDFRNTLAREIGTGDTTILTAGNYDAVIGIRCCNILTSTISIDVKIAKGGNDYFLAKGVVIPPNSSVELIQGGAKIVLASGDVLEAVSDTASSLDVTCSYIDTISS
;
A
#
# COMPACT_ATOMS: atom_id res chain seq x y z
N MET A 1 -3.34 -25.00 9.65
CA MET A 1 -2.89 -23.68 9.38
C MET A 1 -3.62 -23.07 8.20
N ALA A 2 -4.41 -22.07 8.44
CA ALA A 2 -5.21 -21.46 7.37
C ALA A 2 -4.50 -20.22 6.83
N GLN A 3 -4.33 -20.18 5.54
CA GLN A 3 -3.89 -18.97 4.84
C GLN A 3 -5.12 -18.33 4.22
N ASP A 4 -5.41 -17.12 4.62
CA ASP A 4 -6.62 -16.44 4.20
C ASP A 4 -6.30 -15.31 3.24
N PHE A 5 -7.12 -15.18 2.20
CA PHE A 5 -7.08 -14.00 1.32
C PHE A 5 -7.86 -12.90 2.01
N ARG A 6 -7.22 -11.74 2.16
CA ARG A 6 -7.80 -10.60 2.87
C ARG A 6 -7.56 -9.31 2.12
N ASN A 7 -8.29 -8.29 2.51
CA ASN A 7 -8.00 -6.94 2.01
C ASN A 7 -7.89 -5.98 3.18
N THR A 8 -7.26 -4.85 2.90
CA THR A 8 -7.28 -3.69 3.78
C THR A 8 -7.49 -2.46 2.92
N LEU A 9 -8.21 -1.49 3.45
CA LEU A 9 -8.62 -0.31 2.72
C LEU A 9 -8.24 0.93 3.51
N ALA A 10 -7.73 1.94 2.82
CA ALA A 10 -7.49 3.24 3.41
C ALA A 10 -8.04 4.30 2.47
N ARG A 11 -8.64 5.33 3.02
CA ARG A 11 -9.29 6.36 2.20
C ARG A 11 -8.80 7.74 2.58
N GLU A 12 -8.89 8.65 1.61
CA GLU A 12 -8.61 10.06 1.82
C GLU A 12 -7.23 10.30 2.43
N ILE A 13 -6.25 9.51 1.98
CA ILE A 13 -4.88 9.65 2.43
C ILE A 13 -4.35 11.01 1.98
N GLY A 14 -3.69 11.69 2.89
CA GLY A 14 -3.13 13.02 2.61
C GLY A 14 -1.61 13.01 2.72
N THR A 15 -1.08 14.10 3.26
CA THR A 15 0.36 14.35 3.29
C THR A 15 1.09 13.71 4.46
N GLY A 16 0.37 13.00 5.33
CA GLY A 16 0.97 12.23 6.43
C GLY A 16 1.05 10.75 6.09
N ASP A 17 2.06 10.07 6.61
CA ASP A 17 2.18 8.62 6.45
C ASP A 17 0.95 7.92 7.02
N THR A 18 0.33 7.07 6.23
CA THR A 18 -0.87 6.35 6.61
C THR A 18 -0.60 4.86 6.54
N THR A 19 -0.86 4.14 7.65
CA THR A 19 -0.68 2.70 7.69
C THR A 19 -1.74 2.02 6.85
N ILE A 20 -1.29 1.18 5.91
CA ILE A 20 -2.15 0.35 5.09
C ILE A 20 -2.30 -1.02 5.71
N LEU A 21 -1.18 -1.61 6.14
CA LEU A 21 -1.16 -2.97 6.69
C LEU A 21 0.02 -3.11 7.63
N THR A 22 -0.24 -3.65 8.82
CA THR A 22 0.81 -4.07 9.74
C THR A 22 0.83 -5.58 9.75
N ALA A 23 1.94 -6.17 9.36
CA ALA A 23 2.05 -7.61 9.29
C ALA A 23 2.17 -8.20 10.70
N GLY A 24 1.22 -9.03 11.08
CA GLY A 24 1.26 -9.72 12.36
C GLY A 24 2.16 -10.93 12.31
N ASN A 25 2.10 -11.63 11.23
CA ASN A 25 2.97 -12.75 10.90
C ASN A 25 3.57 -12.45 9.54
N TYR A 26 3.88 -13.47 8.75
CA TYR A 26 4.35 -13.23 7.39
C TYR A 26 3.15 -13.13 6.47
N ASP A 27 3.03 -12.01 5.76
CA ASP A 27 1.95 -11.76 4.82
C ASP A 27 2.51 -11.58 3.42
N ALA A 28 1.78 -12.06 2.42
CA ALA A 28 2.14 -11.82 1.02
C ALA A 28 1.15 -10.82 0.43
N VAL A 29 1.65 -9.65 0.06
CA VAL A 29 0.84 -8.62 -0.61
C VAL A 29 0.80 -8.97 -2.09
N ILE A 30 -0.41 -9.14 -2.63
CA ILE A 30 -0.62 -9.55 -4.01
C ILE A 30 -1.23 -8.46 -4.88
N GLY A 31 -1.64 -7.34 -4.28
CA GLY A 31 -2.15 -6.21 -5.03
C GLY A 31 -2.16 -4.96 -4.18
N ILE A 32 -1.75 -3.83 -4.75
CA ILE A 32 -1.86 -2.51 -4.15
C ILE A 32 -2.39 -1.58 -5.22
N ARG A 33 -3.66 -1.21 -5.12
CA ARG A 33 -4.27 -0.29 -6.07
C ARG A 33 -4.43 1.06 -5.41
N CYS A 34 -3.88 2.07 -6.05
CA CYS A 34 -3.90 3.44 -5.56
C CYS A 34 -4.78 4.27 -6.49
N CYS A 35 -5.80 4.90 -5.94
CA CYS A 35 -6.78 5.67 -6.72
C CYS A 35 -6.74 7.14 -6.31
N ASN A 36 -6.54 8.02 -7.31
CA ASN A 36 -6.64 9.45 -7.11
C ASN A 36 -8.12 9.84 -7.18
N ILE A 37 -8.68 10.31 -6.07
CA ILE A 37 -10.09 10.67 -5.98
C ILE A 37 -10.35 12.15 -6.24
N LEU A 38 -9.34 12.89 -6.64
CA LEU A 38 -9.47 14.32 -6.94
C LEU A 38 -9.51 14.57 -8.44
N THR A 39 -9.82 15.81 -8.78
CA THR A 39 -9.85 16.28 -10.16
C THR A 39 -8.52 16.94 -10.57
N SER A 40 -7.50 16.80 -9.75
CA SER A 40 -6.14 17.25 -10.04
C SER A 40 -5.17 16.09 -9.92
N THR A 41 -4.02 16.20 -10.59
CA THR A 41 -2.97 15.19 -10.54
C THR A 41 -2.32 15.16 -9.17
N ILE A 42 -2.03 13.96 -8.66
CA ILE A 42 -1.30 13.79 -7.40
C ILE A 42 -0.06 12.94 -7.63
N SER A 43 0.86 13.01 -6.67
CA SER A 43 2.06 12.17 -6.64
C SER A 43 2.07 11.43 -5.31
N ILE A 44 2.37 10.14 -5.34
CA ILE A 44 2.27 9.30 -4.15
C ILE A 44 3.54 8.49 -3.91
N ASP A 45 3.75 8.12 -2.66
CA ASP A 45 4.78 7.16 -2.26
C ASP A 45 4.10 6.01 -1.53
N VAL A 46 4.61 4.79 -1.74
CA VAL A 46 4.23 3.61 -0.98
C VAL A 46 5.51 2.95 -0.51
N LYS A 47 5.57 2.62 0.77
CA LYS A 47 6.81 2.18 1.39
C LYS A 47 6.55 1.15 2.48
N ILE A 48 7.60 0.43 2.85
CA ILE A 48 7.61 -0.46 4.01
C ILE A 48 8.46 0.20 5.09
N ALA A 49 7.87 0.40 6.27
CA ALA A 49 8.60 0.90 7.43
C ALA A 49 9.09 -0.28 8.26
N LYS A 50 10.39 -0.34 8.50
CA LYS A 50 11.01 -1.43 9.23
C LYS A 50 12.22 -0.93 9.98
N GLY A 51 12.22 -1.14 11.29
CA GLY A 51 13.36 -0.78 12.12
C GLY A 51 13.72 0.69 12.10
N GLY A 52 12.73 1.56 11.93
CA GLY A 52 12.95 3.00 11.87
C GLY A 52 13.37 3.51 10.50
N ASN A 53 13.42 2.62 9.51
CA ASN A 53 13.80 2.98 8.14
C ASN A 53 12.62 2.77 7.20
N ASP A 54 12.60 3.54 6.12
CA ASP A 54 11.60 3.42 5.08
C ASP A 54 12.22 2.78 3.85
N TYR A 55 11.52 1.79 3.29
CA TYR A 55 11.93 1.12 2.06
C TYR A 55 10.83 1.34 1.04
N PHE A 56 11.11 2.12 0.00
CA PHE A 56 10.09 2.55 -0.95
C PHE A 56 9.79 1.48 -1.98
N LEU A 57 8.51 1.16 -2.14
CA LEU A 57 8.03 0.32 -3.23
C LEU A 57 7.72 1.19 -4.45
N ALA A 58 7.24 2.40 -4.20
CA ALA A 58 6.94 3.39 -5.22
C ALA A 58 7.23 4.76 -4.64
N LYS A 59 7.92 5.60 -5.38
CA LYS A 59 8.24 6.95 -4.94
C LYS A 59 7.96 7.91 -6.06
N GLY A 60 7.12 8.92 -5.76
CA GLY A 60 6.78 9.94 -6.73
C GLY A 60 5.98 9.43 -7.91
N VAL A 61 5.13 8.43 -7.70
CA VAL A 61 4.28 7.91 -8.76
C VAL A 61 3.15 8.90 -9.01
N VAL A 62 3.05 9.35 -10.26
CA VAL A 62 2.05 10.34 -10.67
C VAL A 62 0.76 9.64 -11.05
N ILE A 63 -0.35 10.06 -10.46
CA ILE A 63 -1.66 9.51 -10.79
C ILE A 63 -2.53 10.67 -11.33
N PRO A 64 -2.96 10.58 -12.60
CA PRO A 64 -3.84 11.59 -13.19
C PRO A 64 -5.17 11.71 -12.45
N PRO A 65 -5.93 12.78 -12.66
CA PRO A 65 -7.23 12.95 -12.02
C PRO A 65 -8.16 11.77 -12.24
N ASN A 66 -8.85 11.35 -11.21
CA ASN A 66 -9.85 10.28 -11.26
C ASN A 66 -9.34 8.97 -11.86
N SER A 67 -8.04 8.70 -11.70
CA SER A 67 -7.40 7.50 -12.24
C SER A 67 -6.80 6.66 -11.12
N SER A 68 -6.43 5.44 -11.45
CA SER A 68 -5.80 4.54 -10.49
C SER A 68 -4.61 3.83 -11.12
N VAL A 69 -3.69 3.37 -10.26
CA VAL A 69 -2.57 2.54 -10.68
C VAL A 69 -2.51 1.30 -9.80
N GLU A 70 -2.08 0.20 -10.38
CA GLU A 70 -1.78 -1.03 -9.66
C GLU A 70 -0.26 -1.13 -9.54
N LEU A 71 0.24 -1.20 -8.30
CA LEU A 71 1.69 -1.20 -8.07
C LEU A 71 2.31 -2.59 -8.19
N ILE A 72 1.51 -3.66 -8.02
CA ILE A 72 2.01 -5.02 -8.10
C ILE A 72 1.47 -5.64 -9.38
N GLN A 73 2.37 -6.03 -10.28
CA GLN A 73 1.99 -6.53 -11.60
C GLN A 73 2.65 -7.86 -11.90
N GLY A 74 2.07 -8.58 -12.86
CA GLY A 74 2.66 -9.78 -13.38
C GLY A 74 2.74 -10.95 -12.42
N GLY A 75 1.88 -10.97 -11.42
CA GLY A 75 1.88 -12.04 -10.43
C GLY A 75 2.97 -11.92 -9.38
N ALA A 76 3.68 -10.80 -9.36
CA ALA A 76 4.67 -10.53 -8.32
C ALA A 76 4.02 -10.47 -6.95
N LYS A 77 4.79 -10.74 -5.93
CA LYS A 77 4.33 -10.67 -4.54
C LYS A 77 5.35 -9.89 -3.72
N ILE A 78 4.85 -9.19 -2.72
CA ILE A 78 5.72 -8.52 -1.75
C ILE A 78 5.47 -9.17 -0.41
N VAL A 79 6.52 -9.73 0.18
CA VAL A 79 6.40 -10.39 1.48
C VAL A 79 6.67 -9.38 2.57
N LEU A 80 5.75 -9.27 3.52
CA LEU A 80 5.95 -8.49 4.73
C LEU A 80 6.27 -9.45 5.86
N ALA A 81 7.42 -9.26 6.49
CA ALA A 81 7.79 -10.03 7.67
C ALA A 81 7.04 -9.49 8.89
N SER A 82 7.03 -10.27 9.95
CA SER A 82 6.34 -9.90 11.18
C SER A 82 6.80 -8.52 11.65
N GLY A 83 5.84 -7.63 11.87
CA GLY A 83 6.10 -6.27 12.34
C GLY A 83 6.39 -5.24 11.26
N ASP A 84 6.52 -5.67 10.00
CA ASP A 84 6.68 -4.71 8.90
C ASP A 84 5.38 -3.94 8.70
N VAL A 85 5.48 -2.66 8.37
CA VAL A 85 4.32 -1.79 8.18
C VAL A 85 4.33 -1.26 6.75
N LEU A 86 3.25 -1.49 6.03
CA LEU A 86 3.05 -0.92 4.70
C LEU A 86 2.34 0.41 4.85
N GLU A 87 2.94 1.47 4.31
CA GLU A 87 2.43 2.83 4.44
C GLU A 87 2.32 3.51 3.09
N ALA A 88 1.41 4.46 3.00
CA ALA A 88 1.23 5.28 1.81
C ALA A 88 1.09 6.75 2.21
N VAL A 89 1.49 7.62 1.29
CA VAL A 89 1.38 9.06 1.48
C VAL A 89 1.17 9.73 0.13
N SER A 90 0.42 10.84 0.12
CA SER A 90 0.16 11.63 -1.07
C SER A 90 0.77 13.02 -0.88
N ASP A 91 0.98 13.73 -1.97
CA ASP A 91 1.42 15.13 -1.90
C ASP A 91 0.25 16.09 -1.70
N THR A 92 -0.97 15.59 -1.66
CA THR A 92 -2.19 16.42 -1.60
C THR A 92 -3.13 15.86 -0.54
N ALA A 93 -3.72 16.74 0.26
CA ALA A 93 -4.64 16.35 1.33
C ALA A 93 -5.87 15.62 0.77
N SER A 94 -6.32 14.61 1.48
CA SER A 94 -7.59 13.89 1.20
C SER A 94 -7.71 13.45 -0.25
N SER A 95 -6.64 12.88 -0.82
CA SER A 95 -6.56 12.68 -2.26
C SER A 95 -6.47 11.24 -2.72
N LEU A 96 -6.12 10.31 -1.84
CA LEU A 96 -5.73 8.97 -2.26
C LEU A 96 -6.51 7.91 -1.50
N ASP A 97 -7.09 6.98 -2.24
CA ASP A 97 -7.65 5.75 -1.67
C ASP A 97 -6.76 4.58 -2.07
N VAL A 98 -6.50 3.68 -1.13
CA VAL A 98 -5.67 2.51 -1.37
C VAL A 98 -6.43 1.24 -1.02
N THR A 99 -6.38 0.27 -1.92
CA THR A 99 -6.88 -1.08 -1.67
C THR A 99 -5.69 -2.02 -1.72
N CYS A 100 -5.46 -2.75 -0.65
CA CYS A 100 -4.39 -3.73 -0.56
C CYS A 100 -4.99 -5.12 -0.41
N SER A 101 -4.61 -6.02 -1.30
CA SER A 101 -5.01 -7.43 -1.23
C SER A 101 -3.82 -8.24 -0.79
N TYR A 102 -4.02 -9.14 0.17
CA TYR A 102 -2.91 -9.91 0.69
C TYR A 102 -3.37 -11.28 1.18
N ILE A 103 -2.40 -12.17 1.31
CA ILE A 103 -2.61 -13.50 1.91
C ILE A 103 -1.92 -13.46 3.26
N ASP A 104 -2.67 -13.69 4.33
CA ASP A 104 -2.06 -13.62 5.65
C ASP A 104 -1.48 -14.98 6.07
N THR A 105 -0.54 -14.92 7.01
CA THR A 105 0.03 -16.10 7.66
C THR A 105 0.58 -17.11 6.66
N ILE A 106 1.37 -16.62 5.71
CA ILE A 106 1.92 -17.49 4.65
C ILE A 106 3.05 -18.38 5.14
N SER A 107 3.62 -18.06 6.29
CA SER A 107 4.75 -18.80 6.83
C SER A 107 4.53 -18.99 8.33
N SER A 108 3.89 -20.05 8.68
CA SER A 108 3.51 -20.27 10.08
C SER A 108 3.91 -21.65 10.58
#